data_d14dd2e933e0a1381a55bb66f036018a
#
_entry.id   d14dd2e933e0a1381a55bb66f036018a
#
_cell.length_a   1.000
_cell.length_b   1.000
_cell.length_c   1.000
_cell.angle_alpha   90.00
_cell.angle_beta   90.00
_cell.angle_gamma   90.00
#
_symmetry.space_group_name_H-M   'P 1'
#
loop_
_entity.id
_entity.type
_entity.pdbx_description
1 polymer ?
#
loop_
_entity_poly.entity_id
_entity_poly.type
_entity_poly.pdbx_seq_one_letter_code
_entity_poly.pdbx_strand_id
1 'polypeptide(L)'
;TCCFALWGFANDITNPMVKAFSKIFRMSVTDGALVQVAFYGGYFAMAFPAAMFIRKYSYKAGILLGLGLYAVGALLFFPAKMTGSYYPFLLAYFILTCGLSFLETSSNPYILSMGTEATATRRLNLAQSFNPMGSLLGMYVAMNFIQAKLNPMDTAERAQLNPAEFATVRDADLSVLIAPYLTIGIVILVMLLVIRFTQMPKNGDQSHSINFGPTLKRIFSIHHYREGVVAQFFYVGAQIMCWTFIIQYGTRLFMSQGMEEKAAEVLSQEYNIIAMVIFCISRFICTFILRYLNPGKLLAILAIAGCCFTAGVIFFQDIWGMYCLVAVS
;
A
#
# COMPACT_ATOMS: atom_id res chain seq x y z
N THR A 1 -3.87 -2.94 -15.27
CA THR A 1 -4.59 -3.50 -14.09
C THR A 1 -3.66 -4.30 -13.19
N CYS A 2 -2.90 -5.30 -13.68
CA CYS A 2 -2.02 -6.13 -12.86
C CYS A 2 -1.03 -5.33 -12.00
N CYS A 3 -0.46 -4.22 -12.51
CA CYS A 3 0.43 -3.35 -11.73
C CYS A 3 -0.23 -2.79 -10.48
N PHE A 4 -1.53 -2.50 -10.52
CA PHE A 4 -2.29 -2.02 -9.36
C PHE A 4 -2.46 -3.11 -8.30
N ALA A 5 -2.70 -4.36 -8.71
CA ALA A 5 -2.76 -5.49 -7.78
C ALA A 5 -1.40 -5.75 -7.12
N LEU A 6 -0.30 -5.70 -7.88
CA LEU A 6 1.06 -5.83 -7.34
C LEU A 6 1.40 -4.72 -6.35
N TRP A 7 0.93 -3.52 -6.61
CA TRP A 7 1.12 -2.39 -5.71
C TRP A 7 0.35 -2.57 -4.40
N GLY A 8 -0.94 -2.92 -4.46
CA GLY A 8 -1.73 -3.23 -3.27
C GLY A 8 -1.11 -4.36 -2.44
N PHE A 9 -0.67 -5.43 -3.10
CA PHE A 9 0.01 -6.55 -2.46
C PHE A 9 1.25 -6.09 -1.66
N ALA A 10 2.13 -5.29 -2.27
CA ALA A 10 3.34 -4.81 -1.60
C ALA A 10 3.04 -3.92 -0.40
N ASN A 11 2.00 -3.10 -0.48
CA ASN A 11 1.63 -2.20 0.59
C ASN A 11 1.19 -2.98 1.85
N ASP A 12 0.31 -3.95 1.68
CA ASP A 12 -0.31 -4.62 2.81
C ASP A 12 0.49 -5.82 3.35
N ILE A 13 1.33 -6.45 2.54
CA ILE A 13 2.30 -7.43 3.08
C ILE A 13 3.35 -6.77 3.98
N THR A 14 3.63 -5.46 3.80
CA THR A 14 4.64 -4.73 4.57
C THR A 14 4.15 -4.32 5.96
N ASN A 15 2.86 -4.08 6.14
CA ASN A 15 2.30 -3.61 7.41
C ASN A 15 2.62 -4.53 8.61
N PRO A 16 2.44 -5.86 8.54
CA PRO A 16 2.80 -6.76 9.63
C PRO A 16 4.30 -6.89 9.89
N MET A 17 5.13 -6.43 8.95
CA MET A 17 6.59 -6.59 9.03
C MET A 17 7.21 -5.76 10.15
N VAL A 18 6.59 -4.66 10.58
CA VAL A 18 7.05 -3.88 11.73
C VAL A 18 7.18 -4.77 12.97
N LYS A 19 6.11 -5.49 13.31
CA LYS A 19 6.11 -6.44 14.44
C LYS A 19 7.05 -7.63 14.20
N ALA A 20 7.07 -8.17 12.97
CA ALA A 20 7.93 -9.29 12.63
C ALA A 20 9.42 -8.96 12.81
N PHE A 21 9.89 -7.85 12.26
CA PHE A 21 11.28 -7.42 12.42
C PHE A 21 11.64 -7.06 13.85
N SER A 22 10.74 -6.38 14.59
CA SER A 22 10.96 -6.09 16.01
C SER A 22 11.22 -7.38 16.81
N LYS A 23 10.47 -8.43 16.52
CA LYS A 23 10.60 -9.74 17.15
C LYS A 23 11.87 -10.50 16.69
N ILE A 24 12.15 -10.51 15.38
CA ILE A 24 13.28 -11.22 14.78
C ILE A 24 14.61 -10.64 15.23
N PHE A 25 14.73 -9.31 15.32
CA PHE A 25 15.97 -8.62 15.66
C PHE A 25 16.06 -8.15 17.12
N ARG A 26 15.11 -8.51 17.99
CA ARG A 26 15.05 -8.09 19.40
C ARG A 26 15.13 -6.57 19.57
N MET A 27 14.40 -5.83 18.77
CA MET A 27 14.41 -4.37 18.81
C MET A 27 13.06 -3.82 19.28
N SER A 28 13.03 -2.55 19.65
CA SER A 28 11.78 -1.88 20.00
C SER A 28 10.82 -1.84 18.79
N VAL A 29 9.52 -1.72 19.06
CA VAL A 29 8.52 -1.52 17.98
C VAL A 29 8.81 -0.24 17.20
N THR A 30 9.34 0.79 17.88
CA THR A 30 9.75 2.05 17.25
C THR A 30 10.88 1.85 16.25
N ASP A 31 11.90 1.05 16.58
CA ASP A 31 12.97 0.71 15.66
C ASP A 31 12.47 -0.15 14.50
N GLY A 32 11.57 -1.10 14.77
CA GLY A 32 10.91 -1.90 13.74
C GLY A 32 10.07 -1.04 12.78
N ALA A 33 9.55 0.10 13.23
CA ALA A 33 8.80 1.04 12.41
C ALA A 33 9.66 1.76 11.34
N LEU A 34 10.99 1.68 11.40
CA LEU A 34 11.88 2.17 10.34
C LEU A 34 11.59 1.50 8.98
N VAL A 35 10.99 0.30 8.97
CA VAL A 35 10.48 -0.32 7.73
C VAL A 35 9.47 0.60 7.06
N GLN A 36 8.55 1.20 7.83
CA GLN A 36 7.55 2.13 7.28
C GLN A 36 8.21 3.42 6.77
N VAL A 37 9.23 3.90 7.47
CA VAL A 37 10.00 5.08 7.04
C VAL A 37 10.75 4.77 5.73
N ALA A 38 11.37 3.62 5.60
CA ALA A 38 12.02 3.19 4.37
C ALA A 38 11.02 3.03 3.22
N PHE A 39 9.85 2.44 3.51
CA PHE A 39 8.78 2.21 2.55
C PHE A 39 8.21 3.53 2.03
N TYR A 40 7.70 4.40 2.89
CA TYR A 40 7.13 5.69 2.47
C TYR A 40 8.20 6.69 2.01
N GLY A 41 9.41 6.58 2.55
CA GLY A 41 10.58 7.36 2.10
C GLY A 41 10.93 7.11 0.64
N GLY A 42 10.85 5.87 0.18
CA GLY A 42 11.04 5.53 -1.24
C GLY A 42 9.98 6.16 -2.14
N TYR A 43 8.71 6.15 -1.72
CA TYR A 43 7.64 6.85 -2.42
C TYR A 43 7.91 8.35 -2.53
N PHE A 44 8.23 8.99 -1.41
CA PHE A 44 8.49 10.42 -1.37
C PHE A 44 9.69 10.80 -2.23
N ALA A 45 10.80 10.08 -2.11
CA ALA A 45 12.05 10.38 -2.82
C ALA A 45 11.89 10.24 -4.34
N MET A 46 11.10 9.26 -4.81
CA MET A 46 11.01 8.94 -6.24
C MET A 46 9.77 9.53 -6.93
N ALA A 47 8.81 10.09 -6.23
CA ALA A 47 7.61 10.67 -6.85
C ALA A 47 7.95 11.71 -7.93
N PHE A 48 8.87 12.62 -7.61
CA PHE A 48 9.29 13.68 -8.53
C PHE A 48 10.24 13.18 -9.64
N PRO A 49 11.34 12.44 -9.34
CA PRO A 49 12.19 11.84 -10.36
C PRO A 49 11.43 10.94 -11.33
N ALA A 50 10.44 10.18 -10.87
CA ALA A 50 9.60 9.34 -11.71
C ALA A 50 8.79 10.17 -12.71
N ALA A 51 8.15 11.25 -12.27
CA ALA A 51 7.41 12.14 -13.15
C ALA A 51 8.29 12.77 -14.22
N MET A 52 9.51 13.20 -13.88
CA MET A 52 10.48 13.72 -14.85
C MET A 52 10.93 12.65 -15.86
N PHE A 53 11.21 11.45 -15.37
CA PHE A 53 11.66 10.34 -16.23
C PHE A 53 10.60 9.97 -17.26
N ILE A 54 9.33 9.87 -16.84
CA ILE A 54 8.22 9.52 -17.72
C ILE A 54 8.03 10.55 -18.83
N ARG A 55 8.11 11.84 -18.49
CA ARG A 55 8.03 12.92 -19.50
C ARG A 55 9.19 12.89 -20.50
N LYS A 56 10.39 12.51 -20.05
CA LYS A 56 11.58 12.45 -20.92
C LYS A 56 11.55 11.24 -21.85
N TYR A 57 11.07 10.11 -21.39
CA TYR A 57 11.15 8.84 -22.14
C TYR A 57 9.78 8.34 -22.60
N SER A 58 8.98 7.77 -21.74
CA SER A 58 7.60 7.32 -22.00
C SER A 58 6.97 6.69 -20.76
N TYR A 59 5.64 6.51 -20.75
CA TYR A 59 4.93 5.74 -19.74
C TYR A 59 5.41 4.27 -19.69
N LYS A 60 5.64 3.64 -20.84
CA LYS A 60 6.16 2.26 -20.90
C LYS A 60 7.53 2.15 -20.26
N ALA A 61 8.43 3.08 -20.53
CA ALA A 61 9.77 3.10 -19.92
C ALA A 61 9.67 3.28 -18.40
N GLY A 62 8.77 4.14 -17.91
CA GLY A 62 8.50 4.32 -16.48
C GLY A 62 7.97 3.04 -15.82
N ILE A 63 7.02 2.34 -16.45
CA ILE A 63 6.49 1.05 -15.95
C ILE A 63 7.60 0.00 -15.91
N LEU A 64 8.41 -0.12 -16.96
CA LEU A 64 9.51 -1.11 -17.01
C LEU A 64 10.58 -0.84 -15.94
N LEU A 65 10.96 0.44 -15.76
CA LEU A 65 11.90 0.83 -14.71
C LEU A 65 11.31 0.55 -13.32
N GLY A 66 10.02 0.89 -13.12
CA GLY A 66 9.32 0.63 -11.87
C GLY A 66 9.27 -0.86 -11.52
N LEU A 67 8.91 -1.72 -12.47
CA LEU A 67 8.93 -3.17 -12.28
C LEU A 67 10.34 -3.70 -12.03
N GLY A 68 11.36 -3.14 -12.72
CA GLY A 68 12.75 -3.50 -12.52
C GLY A 68 13.23 -3.20 -11.10
N LEU A 69 13.01 -1.98 -10.61
CA LEU A 69 13.36 -1.57 -9.25
C LEU A 69 12.59 -2.39 -8.20
N TYR A 70 11.30 -2.65 -8.43
CA TYR A 70 10.50 -3.48 -7.54
C TYR A 70 11.05 -4.91 -7.47
N ALA A 71 11.35 -5.53 -8.61
CA ALA A 71 11.94 -6.86 -8.65
C ALA A 71 13.31 -6.92 -7.95
N VAL A 72 14.19 -5.95 -8.24
CA VAL A 72 15.49 -5.85 -7.58
C VAL A 72 15.33 -5.71 -6.07
N GLY A 73 14.47 -4.80 -5.61
CA GLY A 73 14.18 -4.61 -4.18
C GLY A 73 13.68 -5.90 -3.53
N ALA A 74 12.74 -6.61 -4.16
CA ALA A 74 12.22 -7.88 -3.65
C ALA A 74 13.29 -8.99 -3.61
N LEU A 75 14.15 -9.08 -4.61
CA LEU A 75 15.23 -10.07 -4.66
C LEU A 75 16.37 -9.75 -3.70
N LEU A 76 16.60 -8.48 -3.35
CA LEU A 76 17.60 -8.07 -2.36
C LEU A 76 17.29 -8.57 -0.95
N PHE A 77 16.09 -9.05 -0.67
CA PHE A 77 15.78 -9.72 0.60
C PHE A 77 16.63 -10.98 0.81
N PHE A 78 17.01 -11.67 -0.27
CA PHE A 78 17.86 -12.84 -0.16
C PHE A 78 19.27 -12.52 0.35
N PRO A 79 20.07 -11.64 -0.28
CA PRO A 79 21.37 -11.25 0.27
C PRO A 79 21.25 -10.51 1.61
N ALA A 80 20.16 -9.76 1.86
CA ALA A 80 19.90 -9.12 3.14
C ALA A 80 19.84 -10.15 4.29
N LYS A 81 19.18 -11.29 4.07
CA LYS A 81 19.17 -12.40 5.04
C LYS A 81 20.57 -12.87 5.38
N MET A 82 21.46 -13.01 4.38
CA MET A 82 22.81 -13.52 4.58
C MET A 82 23.65 -12.63 5.51
N THR A 83 23.33 -11.35 5.61
CA THR A 83 24.04 -10.42 6.52
C THR A 83 23.64 -10.59 7.98
N GLY A 84 22.47 -11.20 8.27
CA GLY A 84 21.91 -11.30 9.60
C GLY A 84 21.60 -9.94 10.27
N SER A 85 21.59 -8.85 9.49
CA SER A 85 21.39 -7.47 9.94
C SER A 85 20.07 -6.90 9.43
N TYR A 86 19.51 -5.95 10.17
CA TYR A 86 18.25 -5.29 9.85
C TYR A 86 18.35 -4.27 8.71
N TYR A 87 19.44 -3.49 8.67
CA TYR A 87 19.61 -2.36 7.74
C TYR A 87 19.54 -2.72 6.25
N PRO A 88 20.08 -3.86 5.78
CA PRO A 88 19.95 -4.28 4.39
C PRO A 88 18.49 -4.52 3.97
N PHE A 89 17.62 -4.94 4.89
CA PHE A 89 16.18 -5.05 4.62
C PHE A 89 15.52 -3.67 4.41
N LEU A 90 15.95 -2.65 5.18
CA LEU A 90 15.47 -1.28 4.97
C LEU A 90 15.84 -0.76 3.58
N LEU A 91 17.07 -1.03 3.13
CA LEU A 91 17.52 -0.68 1.79
C LEU A 91 16.71 -1.43 0.72
N ALA A 92 16.46 -2.71 0.92
CA ALA A 92 15.65 -3.52 0.01
C ALA A 92 14.21 -2.97 -0.10
N TYR A 93 13.58 -2.61 1.03
CA TYR A 93 12.28 -1.93 1.04
C TYR A 93 12.32 -0.58 0.34
N PHE A 94 13.32 0.24 0.60
CA PHE A 94 13.45 1.54 -0.04
C PHE A 94 13.54 1.41 -1.57
N ILE A 95 14.37 0.49 -2.09
CA ILE A 95 14.50 0.24 -3.53
C ILE A 95 13.19 -0.31 -4.12
N LEU A 96 12.55 -1.24 -3.41
CA LEU A 96 11.26 -1.80 -3.80
C LEU A 96 10.21 -0.70 -3.98
N THR A 97 10.11 0.20 -3.01
CA THR A 97 9.12 1.29 -3.04
C THR A 97 9.46 2.41 -4.00
N CYS A 98 10.75 2.64 -4.29
CA CYS A 98 11.14 3.46 -5.44
C CYS A 98 10.51 2.91 -6.73
N GLY A 99 10.53 1.59 -6.92
CA GLY A 99 9.85 0.93 -8.05
C GLY A 99 8.33 1.14 -8.05
N LEU A 100 7.68 1.02 -6.89
CA LEU A 100 6.25 1.27 -6.76
C LEU A 100 5.88 2.72 -7.09
N SER A 101 6.68 3.69 -6.67
CA SER A 101 6.50 5.11 -7.02
C SER A 101 6.53 5.34 -8.53
N PHE A 102 7.46 4.71 -9.24
CA PHE A 102 7.50 4.74 -10.71
C PHE A 102 6.26 4.10 -11.33
N LEU A 103 5.82 2.95 -10.81
CA LEU A 103 4.62 2.26 -11.31
C LEU A 103 3.37 3.11 -11.14
N GLU A 104 3.17 3.72 -9.99
CA GLU A 104 2.02 4.55 -9.69
C GLU A 104 2.01 5.81 -10.56
N THR A 105 3.14 6.53 -10.61
CA THR A 105 3.28 7.76 -11.39
C THR A 105 3.13 7.52 -12.89
N SER A 106 3.46 6.31 -13.39
CA SER A 106 3.33 5.95 -14.80
C SER A 106 1.95 5.41 -15.16
N SER A 107 1.41 4.50 -14.33
CA SER A 107 0.21 3.73 -14.68
C SER A 107 -1.06 4.56 -14.60
N ASN A 108 -1.18 5.46 -13.62
CA ASN A 108 -2.37 6.31 -13.47
C ASN A 108 -2.58 7.24 -14.68
N PRO A 109 -1.62 8.10 -15.08
CA PRO A 109 -1.78 8.95 -16.25
C PRO A 109 -1.88 8.15 -17.55
N TYR A 110 -1.19 7.01 -17.66
CA TYR A 110 -1.29 6.16 -18.85
C TYR A 110 -2.72 5.64 -19.05
N ILE A 111 -3.40 5.17 -17.99
CA ILE A 111 -4.80 4.73 -18.05
C ILE A 111 -5.73 5.90 -18.42
N LEU A 112 -5.47 7.10 -17.89
CA LEU A 112 -6.24 8.30 -18.23
C LEU A 112 -6.09 8.68 -19.70
N SER A 113 -4.89 8.52 -20.28
CA SER A 113 -4.62 8.84 -21.68
C SER A 113 -5.17 7.82 -22.68
N MET A 114 -5.60 6.64 -22.22
CA MET A 114 -6.19 5.60 -23.06
C MET A 114 -7.67 5.88 -23.36
N GLY A 115 -8.00 6.26 -24.59
CA GLY A 115 -9.37 6.46 -25.06
C GLY A 115 -9.93 7.86 -24.73
N THR A 116 -11.26 7.99 -24.73
CA THR A 116 -11.95 9.29 -24.63
C THR A 116 -11.89 9.88 -23.23
N GLU A 117 -11.85 11.20 -23.13
CA GLU A 117 -11.83 11.95 -21.87
C GLU A 117 -13.09 11.69 -21.04
N ALA A 118 -14.25 11.57 -21.68
CA ALA A 118 -15.53 11.30 -21.02
C ALA A 118 -15.54 10.00 -20.17
N THR A 119 -14.71 9.01 -20.52
CA THR A 119 -14.63 7.73 -19.79
C THR A 119 -13.34 7.58 -18.96
N ALA A 120 -12.49 8.61 -18.92
CA ALA A 120 -11.17 8.55 -18.28
C ALA A 120 -11.24 8.18 -16.80
N THR A 121 -12.05 8.87 -16.01
CA THR A 121 -12.22 8.62 -14.57
C THR A 121 -12.74 7.21 -14.30
N ARG A 122 -13.71 6.74 -15.09
CA ARG A 122 -14.27 5.38 -14.96
C ARG A 122 -13.22 4.31 -15.23
N ARG A 123 -12.41 4.49 -16.30
CA ARG A 123 -11.29 3.57 -16.61
C ARG A 123 -10.25 3.52 -15.50
N LEU A 124 -9.89 4.68 -14.96
CA LEU A 124 -8.93 4.76 -13.86
C LEU A 124 -9.48 4.07 -12.61
N ASN A 125 -10.73 4.35 -12.23
CA ASN A 125 -11.34 3.73 -11.07
C ASN A 125 -11.44 2.21 -11.21
N LEU A 126 -11.80 1.70 -12.39
CA LEU A 126 -11.80 0.26 -12.68
C LEU A 126 -10.39 -0.34 -12.54
N ALA A 127 -9.37 0.31 -13.09
CA ALA A 127 -7.99 -0.17 -12.98
C ALA A 127 -7.51 -0.19 -11.53
N GLN A 128 -7.82 0.85 -10.78
CA GLN A 128 -7.50 0.95 -9.35
C GLN A 128 -8.31 0.00 -8.47
N SER A 129 -9.45 -0.52 -8.91
CA SER A 129 -10.21 -1.53 -8.15
C SER A 129 -9.46 -2.86 -7.98
N PHE A 130 -8.43 -3.09 -8.77
CA PHE A 130 -7.53 -4.25 -8.59
C PHE A 130 -6.50 -4.05 -7.47
N ASN A 131 -6.28 -2.82 -6.99
CA ASN A 131 -5.38 -2.55 -5.88
C ASN A 131 -5.87 -3.21 -4.57
N PRO A 132 -7.11 -3.01 -4.09
CA PRO A 132 -7.61 -3.70 -2.90
C PRO A 132 -7.61 -5.23 -3.03
N MET A 133 -7.79 -5.78 -4.22
CA MET A 133 -7.65 -7.23 -4.42
C MET A 133 -6.21 -7.69 -4.13
N GLY A 134 -5.22 -6.93 -4.60
CA GLY A 134 -3.82 -7.16 -4.26
C GLY A 134 -3.56 -7.02 -2.76
N SER A 135 -4.14 -6.01 -2.11
CA SER A 135 -4.06 -5.79 -0.67
C SER A 135 -4.60 -6.97 0.12
N LEU A 136 -5.78 -7.47 -0.19
CA LEU A 136 -6.37 -8.66 0.45
C LEU A 136 -5.47 -9.89 0.28
N LEU A 137 -4.91 -10.09 -0.91
CA LEU A 137 -3.97 -11.18 -1.15
C LEU A 137 -2.68 -10.99 -0.34
N GLY A 138 -2.16 -9.76 -0.25
CA GLY A 138 -0.99 -9.43 0.56
C GLY A 138 -1.20 -9.71 2.04
N MET A 139 -2.34 -9.29 2.59
CA MET A 139 -2.74 -9.59 3.98
C MET A 139 -2.86 -11.10 4.21
N TYR A 140 -3.53 -11.83 3.30
CA TYR A 140 -3.68 -13.28 3.39
C TYR A 140 -2.31 -13.98 3.40
N VAL A 141 -1.40 -13.59 2.53
CA VAL A 141 -0.03 -14.13 2.47
C VAL A 141 0.74 -13.78 3.74
N ALA A 142 0.65 -12.55 4.23
CA ALA A 142 1.31 -12.14 5.46
C ALA A 142 0.83 -12.95 6.67
N MET A 143 -0.48 -13.17 6.80
CA MET A 143 -1.05 -13.93 7.92
C MET A 143 -0.67 -15.42 7.86
N ASN A 144 -0.88 -16.07 6.72
CA ASN A 144 -0.79 -17.54 6.62
C ASN A 144 0.62 -18.05 6.28
N PHE A 145 1.43 -17.27 5.58
CA PHE A 145 2.74 -17.70 5.12
C PHE A 145 3.90 -17.03 5.87
N ILE A 146 3.65 -15.93 6.58
CA ILE A 146 4.67 -15.28 7.41
C ILE A 146 4.29 -15.43 8.87
N GLN A 147 3.26 -14.73 9.36
CA GLN A 147 2.94 -14.68 10.79
C GLN A 147 2.67 -16.06 11.40
N ALA A 148 1.89 -16.92 10.72
CA ALA A 148 1.56 -18.25 11.20
C ALA A 148 2.77 -19.21 11.26
N LYS A 149 3.84 -18.92 10.51
CA LYS A 149 5.05 -19.74 10.43
C LYS A 149 6.24 -19.18 11.20
N LEU A 150 6.16 -17.95 11.70
CA LEU A 150 7.18 -17.40 12.58
C LEU A 150 7.22 -18.16 13.91
N ASN A 151 8.41 -18.30 14.47
CA ASN A 151 8.57 -18.90 15.79
C ASN A 151 7.69 -18.17 16.82
N PRO A 152 6.89 -18.90 17.62
CA PRO A 152 5.94 -18.33 18.57
C PRO A 152 6.59 -17.54 19.72
N MET A 153 7.87 -17.83 20.05
CA MET A 153 8.60 -17.14 21.11
C MET A 153 8.46 -15.63 21.02
N ASP A 154 8.16 -14.98 22.12
CA ASP A 154 8.11 -13.53 22.21
C ASP A 154 9.51 -12.88 22.29
N THR A 155 9.57 -11.55 22.35
CA THR A 155 10.85 -10.81 22.40
C THR A 155 11.59 -11.06 23.72
N ALA A 156 10.87 -11.27 24.84
CA ALA A 156 11.46 -11.52 26.14
C ALA A 156 12.04 -12.93 26.23
N GLU A 157 11.33 -13.93 25.72
CA GLU A 157 11.81 -15.32 25.62
C GLU A 157 13.05 -15.42 24.73
N ARG A 158 13.04 -14.72 23.59
CA ARG A 158 14.19 -14.65 22.67
C ARG A 158 15.41 -13.97 23.31
N ALA A 159 15.21 -13.05 24.26
CA ALA A 159 16.28 -12.39 24.98
C ALA A 159 17.05 -13.35 25.91
N GLN A 160 16.42 -14.44 26.33
CA GLN A 160 17.03 -15.46 27.21
C GLN A 160 17.85 -16.51 26.44
N LEU A 161 17.71 -16.60 25.09
CA LEU A 161 18.45 -17.54 24.28
C LEU A 161 19.94 -17.18 24.22
N ASN A 162 20.78 -18.21 24.19
CA ASN A 162 22.20 -18.01 23.90
C ASN A 162 22.43 -17.53 22.47
N PRO A 163 23.58 -16.90 22.16
CA PRO A 163 23.81 -16.31 20.83
C PRO A 163 23.66 -17.29 19.65
N ALA A 164 24.02 -18.56 19.83
CA ALA A 164 23.94 -19.58 18.77
C ALA A 164 22.49 -20.02 18.53
N GLU A 165 21.73 -20.26 19.59
CA GLU A 165 20.30 -20.59 19.52
C GLU A 165 19.51 -19.44 18.91
N PHE A 166 19.78 -18.21 19.34
CA PHE A 166 19.15 -17.03 18.77
C PHE A 166 19.43 -16.89 17.28
N ALA A 167 20.68 -17.09 16.84
CA ALA A 167 21.03 -17.03 15.41
C ALA A 167 20.23 -18.06 14.60
N THR A 168 20.08 -19.29 15.12
CA THR A 168 19.30 -20.36 14.47
C THR A 168 17.82 -19.98 14.33
N VAL A 169 17.20 -19.49 15.40
CA VAL A 169 15.79 -19.06 15.39
C VAL A 169 15.59 -17.86 14.45
N ARG A 170 16.50 -16.87 14.52
CA ARG A 170 16.46 -15.70 13.64
C ARG A 170 16.57 -16.11 12.17
N ASP A 171 17.49 -16.96 11.80
CA ASP A 171 17.74 -17.36 10.42
C ASP A 171 16.59 -18.22 9.87
N ALA A 172 15.94 -19.02 10.72
CA ALA A 172 14.72 -19.73 10.37
C ALA A 172 13.56 -18.73 10.09
N ASP A 173 13.33 -17.79 10.99
CA ASP A 173 12.28 -16.76 10.82
C ASP A 173 12.54 -15.87 9.59
N LEU A 174 13.78 -15.48 9.35
CA LEU A 174 14.15 -14.73 8.14
C LEU A 174 13.89 -15.54 6.87
N SER A 175 14.08 -16.87 6.91
CA SER A 175 13.76 -17.75 5.76
C SER A 175 12.25 -17.74 5.45
N VAL A 176 11.44 -17.79 6.47
CA VAL A 176 9.96 -17.68 6.34
C VAL A 176 9.58 -16.32 5.77
N LEU A 177 10.15 -15.24 6.31
CA LEU A 177 9.84 -13.87 5.93
C LEU A 177 10.19 -13.56 4.47
N ILE A 178 11.36 -13.99 3.98
CA ILE A 178 11.83 -13.65 2.63
C ILE A 178 11.11 -14.44 1.53
N ALA A 179 10.56 -15.62 1.82
CA ALA A 179 10.00 -16.50 0.80
C ALA A 179 8.88 -15.83 -0.04
N PRO A 180 7.89 -15.13 0.53
CA PRO A 180 6.89 -14.40 -0.25
C PRO A 180 7.49 -13.26 -1.09
N TYR A 181 8.52 -12.55 -0.58
CA TYR A 181 9.17 -11.46 -1.34
C TYR A 181 9.96 -11.99 -2.53
N LEU A 182 10.64 -13.12 -2.39
CA LEU A 182 11.32 -13.77 -3.52
C LEU A 182 10.31 -14.24 -4.57
N THR A 183 9.20 -14.84 -4.13
CA THR A 183 8.14 -15.30 -5.01
C THR A 183 7.55 -14.13 -5.82
N ILE A 184 7.18 -13.03 -5.15
CA ILE A 184 6.66 -11.85 -5.85
C ILE A 184 7.71 -11.21 -6.75
N GLY A 185 8.99 -11.21 -6.36
CA GLY A 185 10.09 -10.74 -7.18
C GLY A 185 10.19 -11.48 -8.52
N ILE A 186 10.04 -12.81 -8.50
CA ILE A 186 9.99 -13.64 -9.71
C ILE A 186 8.76 -13.31 -10.56
N VAL A 187 7.58 -13.20 -9.94
CA VAL A 187 6.34 -12.83 -10.65
C VAL A 187 6.48 -11.49 -11.34
N ILE A 188 7.11 -10.52 -10.68
CA ILE A 188 7.35 -9.17 -11.24
C ILE A 188 8.35 -9.23 -12.40
N LEU A 189 9.39 -10.05 -12.32
CA LEU A 189 10.31 -10.25 -13.45
C LEU A 189 9.60 -10.83 -14.66
N VAL A 190 8.74 -11.83 -14.47
CA VAL A 190 7.92 -12.38 -15.56
C VAL A 190 7.02 -11.29 -16.15
N MET A 191 6.38 -10.49 -15.31
CA MET A 191 5.53 -9.40 -15.76
C MET A 191 6.31 -8.30 -16.48
N LEU A 192 7.52 -7.98 -16.03
CA LEU A 192 8.43 -7.06 -16.73
C LEU A 192 8.74 -7.56 -18.14
N LEU A 193 9.04 -8.86 -18.30
CA LEU A 193 9.29 -9.45 -19.61
C LEU A 193 8.04 -9.39 -20.50
N VAL A 194 6.87 -9.74 -19.96
CA VAL A 194 5.59 -9.65 -20.70
C VAL A 194 5.36 -8.21 -21.20
N ILE A 195 5.50 -7.20 -20.34
CA ILE A 195 5.29 -5.80 -20.71
C ILE A 195 6.38 -5.32 -21.68
N ARG A 196 7.61 -5.78 -21.55
CA ARG A 196 8.72 -5.44 -22.46
C ARG A 196 8.39 -5.79 -23.91
N PHE A 197 7.81 -6.97 -24.13
CA PHE A 197 7.49 -7.48 -25.45
C PHE A 197 6.07 -7.07 -25.94
N THR A 198 5.19 -6.64 -25.05
CA THR A 198 3.85 -6.14 -25.42
C THR A 198 3.95 -4.79 -26.09
N GLN A 199 3.28 -4.62 -27.22
CA GLN A 199 3.13 -3.32 -27.88
C GLN A 199 2.11 -2.48 -27.09
N MET A 200 2.58 -1.40 -26.50
CA MET A 200 1.73 -0.44 -25.78
C MET A 200 1.48 0.78 -26.69
N PRO A 201 0.23 1.27 -26.80
CA PRO A 201 -0.07 2.50 -27.55
C PRO A 201 0.77 3.66 -27.06
N LYS A 202 1.35 4.40 -27.99
CA LYS A 202 2.14 5.61 -27.69
C LYS A 202 1.16 6.79 -27.55
N ASN A 203 0.41 6.81 -26.47
CA ASN A 203 -0.45 7.93 -26.12
C ASN A 203 0.29 8.73 -25.03
N GLY A 204 0.68 9.94 -25.34
CA GLY A 204 1.35 10.81 -24.39
C GLY A 204 1.97 12.01 -25.07
N ASP A 205 2.04 13.08 -24.33
CA ASP A 205 2.60 14.36 -24.77
C ASP A 205 4.08 14.19 -25.15
N GLN A 206 4.41 14.51 -26.41
CA GLN A 206 5.77 14.38 -26.97
C GLN A 206 6.66 15.58 -26.65
N SER A 207 6.28 16.45 -25.73
CA SER A 207 7.11 17.59 -25.35
C SER A 207 8.27 17.13 -24.44
N HIS A 208 9.42 16.93 -25.04
CA HIS A 208 10.65 16.52 -24.35
C HIS A 208 11.33 17.63 -23.54
N SER A 209 10.91 18.89 -23.66
CA SER A 209 11.50 20.01 -22.93
C SER A 209 10.84 20.22 -21.57
N ILE A 210 11.60 20.02 -20.49
CA ILE A 210 11.13 20.27 -19.14
C ILE A 210 11.72 21.59 -18.64
N ASN A 211 10.94 22.66 -18.70
CA ASN A 211 11.22 23.90 -17.99
C ASN A 211 10.62 23.81 -16.60
N PHE A 212 11.41 23.30 -15.64
CA PHE A 212 10.95 22.96 -14.31
C PHE A 212 10.32 24.13 -13.54
N GLY A 213 11.02 25.26 -13.44
CA GLY A 213 10.54 26.42 -12.68
C GLY A 213 9.22 27.01 -13.22
N PRO A 214 9.11 27.30 -14.53
CA PRO A 214 7.85 27.75 -15.12
C PRO A 214 6.71 26.74 -14.99
N THR A 215 6.99 25.43 -15.11
CA THR A 215 5.97 24.39 -14.97
C THR A 215 5.43 24.33 -13.54
N LEU A 216 6.30 24.36 -12.54
CA LEU A 216 5.90 24.35 -11.13
C LEU A 216 5.06 25.59 -10.80
N LYS A 217 5.51 26.78 -11.22
CA LYS A 217 4.77 28.04 -11.04
C LYS A 217 3.39 27.98 -11.69
N ARG A 218 3.29 27.41 -12.92
CA ARG A 218 2.01 27.25 -13.63
C ARG A 218 1.07 26.28 -12.90
N ILE A 219 1.57 25.14 -12.41
CA ILE A 219 0.76 24.16 -11.68
C ILE A 219 0.20 24.80 -10.41
N PHE A 220 1.02 25.48 -9.62
CA PHE A 220 0.57 26.17 -8.42
C PHE A 220 -0.33 27.39 -8.68
N SER A 221 -0.35 27.94 -9.87
CA SER A 221 -1.30 29.00 -10.25
C SER A 221 -2.69 28.47 -10.58
N ILE A 222 -2.83 27.18 -10.88
CA ILE A 222 -4.14 26.55 -11.17
C ILE A 222 -4.89 26.32 -9.86
N HIS A 223 -5.98 27.03 -9.65
CA HIS A 223 -6.78 26.98 -8.42
C HIS A 223 -7.26 25.57 -8.10
N HIS A 224 -7.91 24.90 -9.04
CA HIS A 224 -8.39 23.53 -8.87
C HIS A 224 -7.29 22.51 -8.55
N TYR A 225 -6.06 22.73 -9.04
CA TYR A 225 -4.93 21.86 -8.68
C TYR A 225 -4.58 21.99 -7.21
N ARG A 226 -4.46 23.20 -6.69
CA ARG A 226 -4.15 23.45 -5.27
C ARG A 226 -5.22 22.87 -4.34
N GLU A 227 -6.49 23.11 -4.68
CA GLU A 227 -7.62 22.55 -3.94
C GLU A 227 -7.60 21.01 -3.96
N GLY A 228 -7.36 20.42 -5.13
CA GLY A 228 -7.24 18.97 -5.28
C GLY A 228 -6.10 18.38 -4.44
N VAL A 229 -4.93 19.03 -4.38
CA VAL A 229 -3.81 18.58 -3.54
C VAL A 229 -4.17 18.62 -2.06
N VAL A 230 -4.80 19.70 -1.60
CA VAL A 230 -5.25 19.82 -0.21
C VAL A 230 -6.32 18.79 0.13
N ALA A 231 -7.31 18.62 -0.74
CA ALA A 231 -8.35 17.61 -0.57
C ALA A 231 -7.76 16.20 -0.52
N GLN A 232 -6.81 15.89 -1.39
CA GLN A 232 -6.13 14.59 -1.42
C GLN A 232 -5.31 14.33 -0.15
N PHE A 233 -4.65 15.35 0.38
CA PHE A 233 -3.92 15.24 1.65
C PHE A 233 -4.83 14.82 2.80
N PHE A 234 -5.96 15.50 2.98
CA PHE A 234 -6.93 15.17 4.02
C PHE A 234 -7.63 13.83 3.77
N TYR A 235 -7.97 13.53 2.51
CA TYR A 235 -8.59 12.26 2.14
C TYR A 235 -7.69 11.06 2.48
N VAL A 236 -6.44 11.08 2.03
CA VAL A 236 -5.48 9.99 2.30
C VAL A 236 -5.20 9.89 3.80
N GLY A 237 -5.08 11.02 4.49
CA GLY A 237 -4.92 11.06 5.95
C GLY A 237 -6.09 10.37 6.65
N ALA A 238 -7.33 10.73 6.32
CA ALA A 238 -8.53 10.13 6.90
C ALA A 238 -8.61 8.62 6.60
N GLN A 239 -8.32 8.21 5.35
CA GLN A 239 -8.34 6.81 4.94
C GLN A 239 -7.35 5.96 5.74
N ILE A 240 -6.09 6.42 5.84
CA ILE A 240 -5.06 5.68 6.59
C ILE A 240 -5.42 5.62 8.07
N MET A 241 -5.94 6.71 8.65
CA MET A 241 -6.39 6.72 10.04
C MET A 241 -7.51 5.71 10.28
N CYS A 242 -8.53 5.65 9.43
CA CYS A 242 -9.60 4.67 9.56
C CYS A 242 -9.04 3.24 9.57
N TRP A 243 -8.20 2.88 8.62
CA TRP A 243 -7.62 1.55 8.52
C TRP A 243 -6.68 1.18 9.69
N THR A 244 -5.93 2.16 10.19
CA THR A 244 -5.01 1.92 11.31
C THR A 244 -5.73 1.81 12.64
N PHE A 245 -6.73 2.66 12.87
CA PHE A 245 -7.40 2.74 14.17
C PHE A 245 -8.58 1.80 14.34
N ILE A 246 -9.07 1.17 13.27
CA ILE A 246 -10.19 0.23 13.36
C ILE A 246 -9.90 -0.92 14.34
N ILE A 247 -8.69 -1.47 14.33
CA ILE A 247 -8.28 -2.55 15.25
C ILE A 247 -8.20 -2.02 16.66
N GLN A 248 -7.59 -0.85 16.88
CA GLN A 248 -7.45 -0.27 18.21
C GLN A 248 -8.80 0.13 18.83
N TYR A 249 -9.68 0.71 18.01
CA TYR A 249 -11.04 1.07 18.44
C TYR A 249 -11.83 -0.18 18.83
N GLY A 250 -11.85 -1.20 17.96
CA GLY A 250 -12.54 -2.44 18.21
C GLY A 250 -12.01 -3.17 19.43
N THR A 251 -10.68 -3.29 19.58
CA THR A 251 -10.06 -3.92 20.74
C THR A 251 -10.48 -3.25 22.05
N ARG A 252 -10.44 -1.92 22.11
CA ARG A 252 -10.91 -1.18 23.31
C ARG A 252 -12.39 -1.39 23.56
N LEU A 253 -13.22 -1.37 22.53
CA LEU A 253 -14.65 -1.57 22.63
C LEU A 253 -14.98 -2.96 23.19
N PHE A 254 -14.39 -4.03 22.63
CA PHE A 254 -14.66 -5.40 23.06
C PHE A 254 -14.07 -5.70 24.44
N MET A 255 -12.92 -5.14 24.79
CA MET A 255 -12.39 -5.22 26.17
C MET A 255 -13.31 -4.53 27.18
N SER A 256 -13.93 -3.41 26.84
CA SER A 256 -14.91 -2.75 27.72
C SER A 256 -16.19 -3.58 27.93
N GLN A 257 -16.46 -4.53 27.04
CA GLN A 257 -17.54 -5.51 27.14
C GLN A 257 -17.13 -6.79 27.90
N GLY A 258 -15.91 -6.84 28.46
CA GLY A 258 -15.42 -7.96 29.27
C GLY A 258 -14.68 -9.05 28.47
N MET A 259 -14.34 -8.79 27.20
CA MET A 259 -13.57 -9.74 26.40
C MET A 259 -12.08 -9.66 26.74
N GLU A 260 -11.38 -10.81 26.71
CA GLU A 260 -9.93 -10.88 26.86
C GLU A 260 -9.24 -10.12 25.70
N GLU A 261 -8.16 -9.39 25.98
CA GLU A 261 -7.45 -8.54 25.03
C GLU A 261 -7.11 -9.24 23.71
N LYS A 262 -6.56 -10.47 23.79
CA LYS A 262 -6.20 -11.26 22.63
C LYS A 262 -7.40 -11.62 21.75
N ALA A 263 -8.52 -12.00 22.36
CA ALA A 263 -9.76 -12.30 21.64
C ALA A 263 -10.36 -11.05 21.02
N ALA A 264 -10.33 -9.92 21.74
CA ALA A 264 -10.78 -8.62 21.25
C ALA A 264 -9.95 -8.13 20.06
N GLU A 265 -8.62 -8.32 20.08
CA GLU A 265 -7.73 -7.98 18.96
C GLU A 265 -8.05 -8.82 17.72
N VAL A 266 -8.23 -10.14 17.88
CA VAL A 266 -8.58 -11.03 16.76
C VAL A 266 -9.91 -10.64 16.14
N LEU A 267 -10.94 -10.40 16.95
CA LEU A 267 -12.26 -9.99 16.45
C LEU A 267 -12.20 -8.63 15.75
N SER A 268 -11.44 -7.69 16.28
CA SER A 268 -11.24 -6.37 15.66
C SER A 268 -10.52 -6.47 14.29
N GLN A 269 -9.61 -7.43 14.17
CA GLN A 269 -8.93 -7.70 12.92
C GLN A 269 -9.87 -8.31 11.85
N GLU A 270 -10.86 -9.13 12.27
CA GLU A 270 -11.92 -9.60 11.38
C GLU A 270 -12.75 -8.44 10.83
N TYR A 271 -13.13 -7.46 11.66
CA TYR A 271 -13.81 -6.25 11.19
C TYR A 271 -12.97 -5.44 10.21
N ASN A 272 -11.66 -5.36 10.41
CA ASN A 272 -10.76 -4.70 9.45
C ASN A 272 -10.75 -5.41 8.09
N ILE A 273 -10.73 -6.75 8.08
CA ILE A 273 -10.82 -7.55 6.85
C ILE A 273 -12.15 -7.30 6.16
N ILE A 274 -13.27 -7.28 6.90
CA ILE A 274 -14.60 -6.97 6.37
C ILE A 274 -14.61 -5.58 5.74
N ALA A 275 -14.02 -4.57 6.39
CA ALA A 275 -13.91 -3.22 5.85
C ALA A 275 -13.15 -3.20 4.52
N MET A 276 -12.03 -3.92 4.42
CA MET A 276 -11.26 -4.04 3.18
C MET A 276 -12.03 -4.76 2.06
N VAL A 277 -12.83 -5.77 2.39
CA VAL A 277 -13.72 -6.43 1.42
C VAL A 277 -14.80 -5.48 0.92
N ILE A 278 -15.45 -4.74 1.82
CA ILE A 278 -16.44 -3.70 1.48
C ILE A 278 -15.80 -2.63 0.60
N PHE A 279 -14.61 -2.15 0.94
CA PHE A 279 -13.85 -1.20 0.14
C PHE A 279 -13.58 -1.74 -1.28
N CYS A 280 -13.16 -3.00 -1.40
CA CYS A 280 -12.93 -3.63 -2.69
C CYS A 280 -14.23 -3.68 -3.54
N ILE A 281 -15.32 -4.17 -2.96
CA ILE A 281 -16.62 -4.27 -3.64
C ILE A 281 -17.15 -2.89 -4.03
N SER A 282 -17.08 -1.91 -3.13
CA SER A 282 -17.55 -0.55 -3.37
C SER A 282 -16.85 0.13 -4.54
N ARG A 283 -15.56 -0.15 -4.76
CA ARG A 283 -14.83 0.35 -5.93
C ARG A 283 -15.40 -0.16 -7.26
N PHE A 284 -15.79 -1.44 -7.32
CA PHE A 284 -16.45 -1.98 -8.51
C PHE A 284 -17.85 -1.37 -8.70
N ILE A 285 -18.62 -1.25 -7.62
CA ILE A 285 -19.94 -0.59 -7.64
C ILE A 285 -19.80 0.86 -8.11
N CYS A 286 -18.87 1.63 -7.55
CA CYS A 286 -18.60 3.02 -7.97
C CYS A 286 -18.20 3.10 -9.45
N THR A 287 -17.42 2.14 -9.96
CA THR A 287 -17.08 2.07 -11.39
C THR A 287 -18.33 1.95 -12.27
N PHE A 288 -19.31 1.16 -11.81
CA PHE A 288 -20.59 1.03 -12.51
C PHE A 288 -21.43 2.32 -12.40
N ILE A 289 -21.52 2.90 -11.22
CA ILE A 289 -22.28 4.13 -10.95
C ILE A 289 -21.72 5.31 -11.77
N LEU A 290 -20.40 5.40 -11.95
CA LEU A 290 -19.73 6.41 -12.79
C LEU A 290 -20.12 6.35 -14.29
N ARG A 291 -20.89 5.33 -14.69
CA ARG A 291 -21.51 5.31 -16.02
C ARG A 291 -22.68 6.29 -16.12
N TYR A 292 -23.36 6.52 -15.01
CA TYR A 292 -24.64 7.28 -14.97
C TYR A 292 -24.49 8.62 -14.23
N LEU A 293 -23.56 8.71 -13.27
CA LEU A 293 -23.36 9.90 -12.45
C LEU A 293 -22.04 10.60 -12.81
N ASN A 294 -22.08 11.93 -12.76
CA ASN A 294 -20.88 12.75 -12.89
C ASN A 294 -19.92 12.47 -11.71
N PRO A 295 -18.61 12.28 -11.95
CA PRO A 295 -17.62 12.01 -10.92
C PRO A 295 -17.64 12.99 -9.74
N GLY A 296 -17.80 14.29 -10.00
CA GLY A 296 -17.86 15.31 -8.96
C GLY A 296 -19.08 15.17 -8.05
N LYS A 297 -20.25 14.81 -8.62
CA LYS A 297 -21.47 14.56 -7.81
C LYS A 297 -21.32 13.30 -6.95
N LEU A 298 -20.77 12.22 -7.52
CA LEU A 298 -20.52 10.99 -6.77
C LEU A 298 -19.56 11.25 -5.61
N LEU A 299 -18.45 11.97 -5.87
CA LEU A 299 -17.49 12.35 -4.83
C LEU A 299 -18.14 13.14 -3.69
N ALA A 300 -18.99 14.13 -4.03
CA ALA A 300 -19.70 14.93 -3.03
C ALA A 300 -20.64 14.08 -2.16
N ILE A 301 -21.40 13.16 -2.77
CA ILE A 301 -22.28 12.23 -2.05
C ILE A 301 -21.49 11.36 -1.08
N LEU A 302 -20.38 10.76 -1.56
CA LEU A 302 -19.54 9.92 -0.72
C LEU A 302 -18.85 10.70 0.40
N ALA A 303 -18.42 11.94 0.15
CA ALA A 303 -17.84 12.80 1.17
C ALA A 303 -18.85 13.14 2.28
N ILE A 304 -20.09 13.48 1.92
CA ILE A 304 -21.16 13.75 2.89
C ILE A 304 -21.47 12.49 3.70
N ALA A 305 -21.60 11.34 3.04
CA ALA A 305 -21.83 10.07 3.73
C ALA A 305 -20.68 9.73 4.69
N GLY A 306 -19.42 9.94 4.26
CA GLY A 306 -18.23 9.77 5.09
C GLY A 306 -18.26 10.66 6.34
N CYS A 307 -18.64 11.94 6.19
CA CYS A 307 -18.81 12.85 7.34
C CYS A 307 -19.90 12.34 8.31
N CYS A 308 -21.04 11.85 7.79
CA CYS A 308 -22.10 11.30 8.63
C CYS A 308 -21.65 10.04 9.40
N PHE A 309 -20.97 9.11 8.74
CA PHE A 309 -20.43 7.91 9.40
C PHE A 309 -19.35 8.26 10.42
N THR A 310 -18.45 9.21 10.11
CA THR A 310 -17.44 9.68 11.07
C THR A 310 -18.08 10.30 12.30
N ALA A 311 -19.14 11.11 12.11
CA ALA A 311 -19.94 11.61 13.23
C ALA A 311 -20.55 10.44 14.03
N GLY A 312 -21.09 9.43 13.35
CA GLY A 312 -21.59 8.20 13.99
C GLY A 312 -20.55 7.50 14.87
N VAL A 313 -19.30 7.39 14.43
CA VAL A 313 -18.19 6.83 15.24
C VAL A 313 -17.96 7.61 16.54
N ILE A 314 -18.10 8.93 16.48
CA ILE A 314 -17.88 9.81 17.65
C ILE A 314 -19.04 9.70 18.63
N PHE A 315 -20.29 9.69 18.14
CA PHE A 315 -21.49 9.70 18.98
C PHE A 315 -21.86 8.32 19.53
N PHE A 316 -21.67 7.27 18.72
CA PHE A 316 -21.95 5.89 19.15
C PHE A 316 -20.65 5.22 19.59
N GLN A 317 -20.43 5.18 20.90
CA GLN A 317 -19.26 4.52 21.51
C GLN A 317 -19.55 3.02 21.81
N ASP A 318 -20.25 2.36 20.88
CA ASP A 318 -20.70 0.98 20.96
C ASP A 318 -20.47 0.25 19.63
N ILE A 319 -21.11 -0.90 19.44
CA ILE A 319 -21.02 -1.70 18.22
C ILE A 319 -21.48 -0.94 16.98
N TRP A 320 -22.42 0.02 17.10
CA TRP A 320 -22.87 0.87 16.01
C TRP A 320 -21.77 1.83 15.55
N GLY A 321 -20.98 2.35 16.51
CA GLY A 321 -19.77 3.11 16.18
C GLY A 321 -18.77 2.30 15.38
N MET A 322 -18.58 1.01 15.71
CA MET A 322 -17.75 0.09 14.95
C MET A 322 -18.27 -0.13 13.52
N TYR A 323 -19.58 -0.31 13.34
CA TYR A 323 -20.19 -0.42 12.01
C TYR A 323 -20.04 0.87 11.20
N CYS A 324 -20.18 2.03 11.83
CA CYS A 324 -19.91 3.31 11.17
C CYS A 324 -18.45 3.42 10.73
N LEU A 325 -17.51 2.97 11.55
CA LEU A 325 -16.08 2.99 11.21
C LEU A 325 -15.75 2.06 10.04
N VAL A 326 -16.35 0.87 10.01
CA VAL A 326 -16.26 -0.07 8.89
C VAL A 326 -16.86 0.54 7.61
N ALA A 327 -17.96 1.28 7.74
CA ALA A 327 -18.63 1.89 6.58
C ALA A 327 -17.89 3.10 6.00
N VAL A 328 -17.11 3.82 6.82
CA VAL A 328 -16.33 4.98 6.37
C VAL A 328 -14.97 4.56 5.78
N SER A 329 -14.45 3.38 6.16
CA SER A 329 -13.20 2.82 5.67
C SER A 329 -13.33 2.35 4.23
#